data_60fc280b4b618db875b59e3c98148976
#
_entry.id   60fc280b4b618db875b59e3c98148976
#
_cell.length_a   1.000
_cell.length_b   1.000
_cell.length_c   1.000
_cell.angle_alpha   90.00
_cell.angle_beta   90.00
_cell.angle_gamma   90.00
#
_symmetry.space_group_name_H-M   'P 1'
#
loop_
_entity.id
_entity.type
_entity.pdbx_description
1 polymer ?
#
loop_
_entity_poly.entity_id
_entity_poly.type
_entity_poly.pdbx_seq_one_letter_code
_entity_poly.pdbx_strand_id
1 'polypeptide(L)'
;MDRDAAIGTHRVALASFARLMGSGSPTSRVLERDGVVAAVVPAVPDRSVVNSVGYRDAEALGAALGDLAAAYEEAGVSAWTVWVPEDDADAIALLEAAGHRLDAEPVAMVAELANLPDPGPGELDWDAEADPRDVGLINDRAYTWPDGTFSGAMERFGEIDGLRLWQARVDGEPVCVLGTYDNGSDCEVYFVATVAEHRGTGLARRLMHRALLEARERGLTTSNLQSTKKGYPVYERLGYEPICRLEMWERRE
;
A
#
# COMPACT_ATOMS: atom_id res chain seq x y z
N MET A 1 2.16 21.30 -1.95
CA MET A 1 1.48 21.01 -0.65
C MET A 1 2.49 21.21 0.46
N ASP A 2 2.08 21.76 1.64
CA ASP A 2 2.96 21.85 2.81
C ASP A 2 3.34 20.45 3.31
N ARG A 3 4.58 20.29 3.84
CA ARG A 3 5.12 18.97 4.26
C ARG A 3 4.27 18.32 5.36
N ASP A 4 3.86 19.08 6.35
CA ASP A 4 3.08 18.54 7.47
C ASP A 4 1.67 18.10 7.03
N ALA A 5 1.05 18.86 6.14
CA ALA A 5 -0.22 18.47 5.51
C ALA A 5 -0.05 17.19 4.66
N ALA A 6 1.07 17.06 3.94
CA ALA A 6 1.38 15.86 3.16
C ALA A 6 1.58 14.62 4.05
N ILE A 7 2.29 14.76 5.17
CA ILE A 7 2.46 13.67 6.15
C ILE A 7 1.10 13.29 6.75
N GLY A 8 0.25 14.28 7.07
CA GLY A 8 -1.11 14.02 7.57
C GLY A 8 -1.95 13.21 6.59
N THR A 9 -1.98 13.60 5.31
CA THR A 9 -2.66 12.84 4.24
C THR A 9 -2.11 11.42 4.13
N HIS A 10 -0.78 11.28 4.22
CA HIS A 10 -0.15 9.96 4.14
C HIS A 10 -0.46 9.04 5.32
N ARG A 11 -0.57 9.58 6.54
CA ARG A 11 -1.05 8.82 7.71
C ARG A 11 -2.48 8.29 7.49
N VAL A 12 -3.35 9.09 6.87
CA VAL A 12 -4.69 8.65 6.49
C VAL A 12 -4.62 7.49 5.48
N ALA A 13 -3.74 7.57 4.47
CA ALA A 13 -3.56 6.50 3.49
C ALA A 13 -3.02 5.19 4.12
N LEU A 14 -2.13 5.27 5.11
CA LEU A 14 -1.66 4.09 5.83
C LEU A 14 -2.80 3.42 6.64
N ALA A 15 -3.69 4.22 7.23
CA ALA A 15 -4.89 3.70 7.89
C ALA A 15 -5.87 3.08 6.87
N SER A 16 -6.03 3.68 5.68
CA SER A 16 -6.81 3.11 4.58
C SER A 16 -6.23 1.77 4.12
N PHE A 17 -4.91 1.69 3.95
CA PHE A 17 -4.25 0.43 3.61
C PHE A 17 -4.52 -0.67 4.63
N ALA A 18 -4.45 -0.36 5.94
CA ALA A 18 -4.79 -1.32 6.98
C ALA A 18 -6.27 -1.76 6.90
N ARG A 19 -7.19 -0.84 6.61
CA ARG A 19 -8.60 -1.20 6.39
C ARG A 19 -8.80 -2.09 5.17
N LEU A 20 -8.15 -1.79 4.05
CA LEU A 20 -8.21 -2.61 2.84
C LEU A 20 -7.74 -4.04 3.12
N MET A 21 -6.56 -4.20 3.72
CA MET A 21 -6.01 -5.52 4.03
C MET A 21 -6.87 -6.27 5.08
N GLY A 22 -7.33 -5.57 6.11
CA GLY A 22 -8.21 -6.15 7.14
C GLY A 22 -9.61 -6.53 6.64
N SER A 23 -10.04 -6.02 5.48
CA SER A 23 -11.30 -6.36 4.82
C SER A 23 -11.12 -7.32 3.65
N GLY A 24 -9.90 -7.64 3.28
CA GLY A 24 -9.55 -8.30 2.02
C GLY A 24 -9.85 -9.78 1.93
N SER A 25 -10.10 -10.48 3.04
CA SER A 25 -10.42 -11.91 3.04
C SER A 25 -11.44 -12.28 4.11
N PRO A 26 -12.10 -13.47 4.00
CA PRO A 26 -13.10 -13.91 4.98
C PRO A 26 -12.57 -14.06 6.41
N THR A 27 -11.28 -14.31 6.57
CA THR A 27 -10.63 -14.51 7.88
C THR A 27 -9.93 -13.25 8.40
N SER A 28 -9.78 -12.24 7.55
CA SER A 28 -9.17 -10.97 7.91
C SER A 28 -10.15 -10.11 8.72
N ARG A 29 -9.60 -9.23 9.55
CA ARG A 29 -10.38 -8.23 10.29
C ARG A 29 -9.62 -6.93 10.42
N VAL A 30 -10.35 -5.84 10.49
CA VAL A 30 -9.83 -4.53 10.90
C VAL A 30 -9.93 -4.43 12.42
N LEU A 31 -8.84 -4.08 13.08
CA LEU A 31 -8.85 -3.71 14.49
C LEU A 31 -8.70 -2.18 14.60
N GLU A 32 -9.72 -1.53 15.15
CA GLU A 32 -9.71 -0.09 15.39
C GLU A 32 -9.62 0.22 16.87
N ARG A 33 -8.76 1.18 17.21
CA ARG A 33 -8.67 1.84 18.51
C ARG A 33 -8.65 3.34 18.28
N ASP A 34 -8.84 4.14 19.31
CA ASP A 34 -8.75 5.60 19.12
C ASP A 34 -7.38 5.98 18.55
N GLY A 35 -7.39 6.54 17.33
CA GLY A 35 -6.20 6.96 16.62
C GLY A 35 -5.32 5.83 16.05
N VAL A 36 -5.75 4.56 16.06
CA VAL A 36 -5.00 3.41 15.51
C VAL A 36 -5.89 2.50 14.69
N VAL A 37 -5.40 2.10 13.52
CA VAL A 37 -6.05 1.11 12.64
C VAL A 37 -5.05 0.02 12.28
N ALA A 38 -5.44 -1.23 12.46
CA ALA A 38 -4.60 -2.37 12.14
C ALA A 38 -5.33 -3.41 11.28
N ALA A 39 -4.62 -3.99 10.33
CA ALA A 39 -5.04 -5.16 9.58
C ALA A 39 -4.57 -6.42 10.31
N VAL A 40 -5.49 -7.32 10.63
CA VAL A 40 -5.17 -8.66 11.14
C VAL A 40 -5.54 -9.67 10.07
N VAL A 41 -4.53 -10.27 9.42
CA VAL A 41 -4.67 -11.10 8.21
C VAL A 41 -4.12 -12.50 8.44
N PRO A 42 -4.87 -13.40 9.07
CA PRO A 42 -4.41 -14.77 9.41
C PRO A 42 -4.07 -15.64 8.19
N ALA A 43 -4.64 -15.32 7.03
CA ALA A 43 -4.33 -16.02 5.78
C ALA A 43 -2.84 -15.85 5.36
N VAL A 44 -2.17 -14.80 5.85
CA VAL A 44 -0.78 -14.47 5.52
C VAL A 44 -0.04 -14.09 6.81
N PRO A 45 0.16 -15.05 7.73
CA PRO A 45 0.55 -14.75 9.10
C PRO A 45 2.01 -14.30 9.25
N ASP A 46 2.87 -14.61 8.27
CA ASP A 46 4.31 -14.37 8.30
C ASP A 46 4.75 -13.16 7.45
N ARG A 47 3.80 -12.37 6.93
CA ARG A 47 4.07 -11.17 6.11
C ARG A 47 3.60 -9.91 6.81
N SER A 48 4.53 -9.19 7.38
CA SER A 48 4.25 -7.98 8.16
C SER A 48 3.60 -6.87 7.33
N VAL A 49 3.94 -6.75 6.04
CA VAL A 49 3.39 -5.70 5.17
C VAL A 49 1.87 -5.78 5.01
N VAL A 50 1.28 -6.97 5.06
CA VAL A 50 -0.19 -7.13 5.03
C VAL A 50 -0.82 -7.00 6.41
N ASN A 51 -0.07 -7.32 7.46
CA ASN A 51 -0.45 -7.15 8.86
C ASN A 51 0.05 -5.78 9.34
N SER A 52 -0.46 -4.73 8.73
CA SER A 52 0.00 -3.35 8.90
C SER A 52 -0.80 -2.56 9.91
N VAL A 53 -0.12 -1.66 10.60
CA VAL A 53 -0.70 -0.70 11.54
C VAL A 53 -0.41 0.73 11.08
N GLY A 54 -1.48 1.52 10.93
CA GLY A 54 -1.44 2.97 10.82
C GLY A 54 -1.87 3.61 12.13
N TYR A 55 -1.28 4.76 12.49
CA TYR A 55 -1.59 5.46 13.73
C TYR A 55 -1.60 6.99 13.55
N ARG A 56 -2.32 7.69 14.43
CA ARG A 56 -2.42 9.15 14.42
C ARG A 56 -1.21 9.81 15.07
N ASP A 57 -0.87 9.37 16.29
CA ASP A 57 0.22 9.90 17.11
C ASP A 57 0.79 8.81 18.04
N ALA A 58 1.97 9.06 18.63
CA ALA A 58 2.66 8.09 19.48
C ALA A 58 1.89 7.75 20.77
N GLU A 59 1.08 8.67 21.31
CA GLU A 59 0.25 8.43 22.49
C GLU A 59 -0.83 7.38 22.19
N ALA A 60 -1.56 7.56 21.09
CA ALA A 60 -2.55 6.60 20.63
C ALA A 60 -1.95 5.22 20.34
N LEU A 61 -0.77 5.20 19.66
CA LEU A 61 -0.03 3.97 19.41
C LEU A 61 0.33 3.26 20.71
N GLY A 62 0.88 3.98 21.69
CA GLY A 62 1.28 3.43 22.98
C GLY A 62 0.12 2.82 23.76
N ALA A 63 -1.02 3.49 23.75
CA ALA A 63 -2.23 2.98 24.38
C ALA A 63 -2.76 1.69 23.72
N ALA A 64 -2.54 1.52 22.41
CA ALA A 64 -3.07 0.38 21.64
C ALA A 64 -2.10 -0.82 21.57
N LEU A 65 -0.78 -0.66 21.82
CA LEU A 65 0.21 -1.70 21.55
C LEU A 65 -0.07 -3.04 22.21
N GLY A 66 -0.56 -3.05 23.44
CA GLY A 66 -0.91 -4.28 24.16
C GLY A 66 -2.06 -5.03 23.48
N ASP A 67 -3.11 -4.31 23.08
CA ASP A 67 -4.25 -4.87 22.36
C ASP A 67 -3.88 -5.38 20.97
N LEU A 68 -2.99 -4.66 20.27
CA LEU A 68 -2.47 -5.08 18.97
C LEU A 68 -1.70 -6.40 19.08
N ALA A 69 -0.75 -6.49 20.02
CA ALA A 69 0.02 -7.70 20.23
C ALA A 69 -0.87 -8.90 20.56
N ALA A 70 -1.83 -8.74 21.49
CA ALA A 70 -2.79 -9.79 21.85
C ALA A 70 -3.64 -10.22 20.65
N ALA A 71 -4.09 -9.27 19.81
CA ALA A 71 -4.93 -9.56 18.65
C ALA A 71 -4.18 -10.32 17.55
N TYR A 72 -2.89 -10.03 17.33
CA TYR A 72 -2.05 -10.74 16.38
C TYR A 72 -1.71 -12.15 16.89
N GLU A 73 -1.36 -12.29 18.17
CA GLU A 73 -1.11 -13.58 18.81
C GLU A 73 -2.36 -14.48 18.74
N GLU A 74 -3.55 -13.98 19.12
CA GLU A 74 -4.81 -14.72 19.03
C GLU A 74 -5.11 -15.18 17.61
N ALA A 75 -4.76 -14.37 16.60
CA ALA A 75 -4.97 -14.69 15.20
C ALA A 75 -3.89 -15.61 14.60
N GLY A 76 -2.85 -15.96 15.35
CA GLY A 76 -1.71 -16.75 14.88
C GLY A 76 -0.84 -15.99 13.86
N VAL A 77 -0.87 -14.65 13.88
CA VAL A 77 -0.01 -13.80 13.03
C VAL A 77 1.36 -13.68 13.68
N SER A 78 2.38 -14.14 12.99
CA SER A 78 3.77 -14.17 13.48
C SER A 78 4.61 -12.96 13.04
N ALA A 79 4.11 -12.12 12.13
CA ALA A 79 4.80 -10.91 11.70
C ALA A 79 3.82 -9.78 11.40
N TRP A 80 4.06 -8.60 11.98
CA TRP A 80 3.28 -7.39 11.75
C TRP A 80 4.14 -6.14 11.85
N THR A 81 3.74 -5.05 11.21
CA THR A 81 4.55 -3.82 11.12
C THR A 81 3.74 -2.57 11.45
N VAL A 82 4.41 -1.61 12.06
CA VAL A 82 3.92 -0.23 12.22
C VAL A 82 4.68 0.67 11.25
N TRP A 83 3.95 1.48 10.48
CA TRP A 83 4.53 2.43 9.54
C TRP A 83 4.76 3.78 10.24
N VAL A 84 6.00 4.18 10.36
CA VAL A 84 6.43 5.34 11.16
C VAL A 84 7.15 6.35 10.25
N PRO A 85 6.76 7.64 10.23
CA PRO A 85 7.60 8.68 9.65
C PRO A 85 8.96 8.76 10.37
N GLU A 86 10.05 8.92 9.63
CA GLU A 86 11.44 8.90 10.14
C GLU A 86 11.74 9.91 11.26
N ASP A 87 10.92 10.94 11.39
CA ASP A 87 11.06 12.01 12.38
C ASP A 87 10.15 11.83 13.62
N ASP A 88 9.36 10.74 13.70
CA ASP A 88 8.51 10.43 14.86
C ASP A 88 9.30 9.65 15.93
N ALA A 89 10.24 10.34 16.58
CA ALA A 89 11.14 9.75 17.55
C ALA A 89 10.43 9.08 18.75
N ASP A 90 9.27 9.60 19.15
CA ASP A 90 8.51 9.05 20.27
C ASP A 90 7.90 7.69 19.90
N ALA A 91 7.34 7.57 18.69
CA ALA A 91 6.83 6.29 18.18
C ALA A 91 7.96 5.27 18.00
N ILE A 92 9.12 5.68 17.46
CA ILE A 92 10.30 4.83 17.29
C ILE A 92 10.75 4.27 18.66
N ALA A 93 10.97 5.12 19.65
CA ALA A 93 11.42 4.70 20.97
C ALA A 93 10.42 3.73 21.65
N LEU A 94 9.12 3.97 21.46
CA LEU A 94 8.04 3.12 21.95
C LEU A 94 8.11 1.72 21.32
N LEU A 95 8.28 1.65 20.01
CA LEU A 95 8.33 0.39 19.26
C LEU A 95 9.61 -0.41 19.56
N GLU A 96 10.76 0.26 19.67
CA GLU A 96 12.01 -0.40 20.12
C GLU A 96 11.85 -1.02 21.50
N ALA A 97 11.27 -0.28 22.45
CA ALA A 97 11.01 -0.77 23.79
C ALA A 97 10.03 -1.95 23.81
N ALA A 98 9.09 -2.03 22.84
CA ALA A 98 8.15 -3.12 22.65
C ALA A 98 8.74 -4.31 21.85
N GLY A 99 10.02 -4.26 21.46
CA GLY A 99 10.73 -5.34 20.78
C GLY A 99 10.59 -5.35 19.25
N HIS A 100 10.05 -4.28 18.64
CA HIS A 100 10.05 -4.12 17.20
C HIS A 100 11.45 -3.80 16.69
N ARG A 101 11.68 -4.09 15.41
CA ARG A 101 12.95 -3.79 14.72
C ARG A 101 12.67 -3.16 13.37
N LEU A 102 13.54 -2.25 12.95
CA LEU A 102 13.48 -1.66 11.62
C LEU A 102 13.73 -2.75 10.55
N ASP A 103 12.75 -2.95 9.66
CA ASP A 103 12.80 -3.95 8.58
C ASP A 103 13.03 -3.30 7.21
N ALA A 104 12.31 -2.21 6.91
CA ALA A 104 12.40 -1.55 5.61
C ALA A 104 12.15 -0.04 5.72
N GLU A 105 12.64 0.69 4.72
CA GLU A 105 12.58 2.16 4.65
C GLU A 105 12.02 2.64 3.29
N PRO A 106 10.73 2.43 3.01
CA PRO A 106 10.11 3.01 1.81
C PRO A 106 9.98 4.53 1.93
N VAL A 107 9.76 5.19 0.77
CA VAL A 107 9.57 6.64 0.70
C VAL A 107 8.10 6.94 0.46
N ALA A 108 7.50 7.77 1.32
CA ALA A 108 6.20 8.36 1.06
C ALA A 108 6.32 9.38 -0.06
N MET A 109 5.47 9.29 -1.07
CA MET A 109 5.48 10.18 -2.22
C MET A 109 4.08 10.70 -2.54
N VAL A 110 4.00 11.91 -3.09
CA VAL A 110 2.76 12.58 -3.50
C VAL A 110 2.90 13.18 -4.89
N ALA A 111 1.80 13.19 -5.65
CA ALA A 111 1.70 13.89 -6.92
C ALA A 111 0.43 14.75 -6.97
N GLU A 112 0.51 15.90 -7.65
CA GLU A 112 -0.66 16.70 -8.03
C GLU A 112 -1.19 16.21 -9.37
N LEU A 113 -2.44 15.76 -9.42
CA LEU A 113 -3.04 15.18 -10.63
C LEU A 113 -3.22 16.18 -11.76
N ALA A 114 -3.21 17.47 -11.47
CA ALA A 114 -3.23 18.52 -12.48
C ALA A 114 -1.94 18.57 -13.34
N ASN A 115 -0.82 18.07 -12.79
CA ASN A 115 0.52 18.22 -13.35
C ASN A 115 1.13 16.90 -13.85
N LEU A 116 0.30 15.89 -14.16
CA LEU A 116 0.79 14.58 -14.62
C LEU A 116 1.59 14.72 -15.93
N PRO A 117 2.86 14.28 -15.95
CA PRO A 117 3.67 14.29 -17.16
C PRO A 117 3.21 13.23 -18.16
N ASP A 118 3.59 13.41 -19.43
CA ASP A 118 3.37 12.41 -20.48
C ASP A 118 4.02 11.06 -20.07
N PRO A 119 3.27 9.95 -20.11
CA PRO A 119 3.79 8.63 -19.76
C PRO A 119 4.79 8.08 -20.78
N GLY A 120 5.01 8.76 -21.89
CA GLY A 120 5.84 8.33 -23.01
C GLY A 120 5.12 7.37 -23.96
N PRO A 121 5.76 7.05 -25.09
CA PRO A 121 5.17 6.29 -26.17
C PRO A 121 4.94 4.83 -25.80
N GLY A 122 4.05 4.20 -26.55
CA GLY A 122 3.73 2.77 -26.48
C GLY A 122 2.23 2.52 -26.30
N GLU A 123 1.76 1.48 -26.92
CA GLU A 123 0.40 1.00 -26.74
C GLU A 123 0.24 0.34 -25.36
N LEU A 124 -0.98 0.32 -24.86
CA LEU A 124 -1.34 -0.30 -23.60
C LEU A 124 -2.67 -1.04 -23.79
N ASP A 125 -2.65 -2.35 -23.70
CA ASP A 125 -3.84 -3.17 -23.51
C ASP A 125 -4.13 -3.25 -22.03
N TRP A 126 -5.23 -2.66 -21.57
CA TRP A 126 -5.53 -2.46 -20.16
C TRP A 126 -7.03 -2.41 -19.88
N ASP A 127 -7.40 -2.67 -18.64
CA ASP A 127 -8.70 -2.33 -18.05
C ASP A 127 -8.60 -2.04 -16.56
N ALA A 128 -9.72 -1.61 -15.96
CA ALA A 128 -9.88 -1.31 -14.53
C ALA A 128 -10.75 -2.37 -13.83
N GLU A 129 -10.80 -3.58 -14.37
CA GLU A 129 -11.63 -4.70 -13.90
C GLU A 129 -10.75 -5.95 -13.61
N ALA A 130 -9.52 -5.73 -13.13
CA ALA A 130 -8.62 -6.84 -12.81
C ALA A 130 -9.22 -7.74 -11.73
N ASP A 131 -9.13 -9.05 -11.92
CA ASP A 131 -9.51 -10.01 -10.89
C ASP A 131 -8.57 -9.84 -9.66
N PRO A 132 -9.10 -9.70 -8.42
CA PRO A 132 -8.29 -9.61 -7.21
C PRO A 132 -7.25 -10.73 -7.09
N ARG A 133 -7.59 -11.93 -7.55
CA ARG A 133 -6.68 -13.07 -7.56
C ARG A 133 -5.48 -12.84 -8.48
N ASP A 134 -5.71 -12.30 -9.68
CA ASP A 134 -4.63 -12.01 -10.63
C ASP A 134 -3.74 -10.89 -10.10
N VAL A 135 -4.31 -9.86 -9.48
CA VAL A 135 -3.56 -8.81 -8.79
C VAL A 135 -2.66 -9.43 -7.71
N GLY A 136 -3.20 -10.31 -6.88
CA GLY A 136 -2.45 -11.01 -5.84
C GLY A 136 -1.33 -11.88 -6.41
N LEU A 137 -1.61 -12.73 -7.41
CA LEU A 137 -0.63 -13.63 -8.03
C LEU A 137 0.51 -12.87 -8.73
N ILE A 138 0.21 -11.76 -9.41
CA ILE A 138 1.24 -10.92 -10.05
C ILE A 138 2.11 -10.26 -8.98
N ASN A 139 1.54 -9.83 -7.85
CA ASN A 139 2.32 -9.34 -6.71
C ASN A 139 3.21 -10.45 -6.12
N ASP A 140 2.67 -11.65 -5.87
CA ASP A 140 3.44 -12.79 -5.36
C ASP A 140 4.67 -13.05 -6.24
N ARG A 141 4.49 -13.14 -7.56
CA ARG A 141 5.58 -13.36 -8.52
C ARG A 141 6.56 -12.18 -8.58
N ALA A 142 6.05 -10.94 -8.53
CA ALA A 142 6.90 -9.76 -8.56
C ALA A 142 7.82 -9.63 -7.34
N TYR A 143 7.35 -10.09 -6.18
CA TYR A 143 8.12 -10.10 -4.92
C TYR A 143 8.80 -11.45 -4.65
N THR A 144 8.70 -12.43 -5.55
CA THR A 144 9.25 -13.79 -5.38
C THR A 144 8.68 -14.50 -4.16
N TRP A 145 7.43 -14.27 -3.85
CA TRP A 145 6.70 -14.96 -2.81
C TRP A 145 5.99 -16.20 -3.38
N PRO A 146 5.66 -17.19 -2.55
CA PRO A 146 4.86 -18.33 -2.99
C PRO A 146 3.51 -17.85 -3.53
N ASP A 147 3.04 -18.45 -4.63
CA ASP A 147 1.70 -18.19 -5.16
C ASP A 147 0.65 -18.47 -4.06
N GLY A 148 -0.30 -17.58 -3.89
CA GLY A 148 -1.32 -17.68 -2.85
C GLY A 148 -1.10 -16.77 -1.64
N THR A 149 0.06 -16.11 -1.54
CA THR A 149 0.37 -15.20 -0.43
C THR A 149 -0.51 -13.96 -0.47
N PHE A 150 -0.32 -13.06 -1.42
CA PHE A 150 -1.19 -11.87 -1.56
C PHE A 150 -2.59 -12.24 -2.03
N SER A 151 -2.72 -13.17 -2.97
CA SER A 151 -4.04 -13.54 -3.48
C SER A 151 -4.96 -14.10 -2.40
N GLY A 152 -4.43 -14.81 -1.39
CA GLY A 152 -5.20 -15.23 -0.22
C GLY A 152 -5.66 -14.09 0.69
N ALA A 153 -4.96 -12.95 0.67
CA ALA A 153 -5.34 -11.76 1.45
C ALA A 153 -6.31 -10.83 0.69
N MET A 154 -6.55 -11.05 -0.61
CA MET A 154 -7.26 -10.11 -1.49
C MET A 154 -8.58 -10.66 -2.06
N GLU A 155 -9.07 -11.80 -1.58
CA GLU A 155 -10.25 -12.50 -2.13
C GLU A 155 -11.50 -11.62 -2.26
N ARG A 156 -11.69 -10.63 -1.37
CA ARG A 156 -12.84 -9.73 -1.32
C ARG A 156 -12.56 -8.33 -1.85
N PHE A 157 -11.43 -8.08 -2.45
CA PHE A 157 -11.09 -6.73 -2.92
C PHE A 157 -12.08 -6.20 -3.96
N GLY A 158 -12.67 -7.06 -4.78
CA GLY A 158 -13.73 -6.67 -5.71
C GLY A 158 -15.04 -6.21 -5.05
N GLU A 159 -15.20 -6.43 -3.74
CA GLU A 159 -16.38 -6.01 -2.96
C GLU A 159 -16.17 -4.67 -2.24
N ILE A 160 -14.96 -4.08 -2.30
CA ILE A 160 -14.61 -2.87 -1.55
C ILE A 160 -14.95 -1.62 -2.38
N ASP A 161 -15.90 -0.84 -1.89
CA ASP A 161 -16.29 0.43 -2.52
C ASP A 161 -15.10 1.41 -2.60
N GLY A 162 -14.93 2.07 -3.75
CA GLY A 162 -13.86 3.03 -3.98
C GLY A 162 -12.52 2.41 -4.39
N LEU A 163 -12.35 1.10 -4.22
CA LEU A 163 -11.18 0.37 -4.72
C LEU A 163 -11.38 -0.01 -6.20
N ARG A 164 -10.39 0.30 -7.03
CA ARG A 164 -10.31 -0.13 -8.43
C ARG A 164 -9.04 -0.90 -8.67
N LEU A 165 -9.16 -2.05 -9.30
CA LEU A 165 -8.03 -2.92 -9.64
C LEU A 165 -7.78 -2.83 -11.15
N TRP A 166 -6.55 -2.49 -11.50
CA TRP A 166 -6.11 -2.22 -12.85
C TRP A 166 -5.15 -3.29 -13.33
N GLN A 167 -5.22 -3.61 -14.60
CA GLN A 167 -4.26 -4.51 -15.23
C GLN A 167 -3.85 -4.04 -16.61
N ALA A 168 -2.62 -4.39 -17.00
CA ALA A 168 -2.16 -4.32 -18.38
C ALA A 168 -1.69 -5.69 -18.84
N ARG A 169 -1.99 -6.00 -20.11
CA ARG A 169 -1.73 -7.30 -20.75
C ARG A 169 -0.64 -7.19 -21.80
N VAL A 170 0.01 -8.30 -22.02
CA VAL A 170 0.87 -8.57 -23.19
C VAL A 170 0.43 -9.91 -23.75
N ASP A 171 0.15 -9.98 -25.03
CA ASP A 171 -0.36 -11.18 -25.71
C ASP A 171 -1.62 -11.79 -25.03
N GLY A 172 -2.47 -10.92 -24.47
CA GLY A 172 -3.70 -11.29 -23.77
C GLY A 172 -3.53 -11.71 -22.31
N GLU A 173 -2.30 -11.85 -21.79
CA GLU A 173 -2.01 -12.28 -20.43
C GLU A 173 -1.76 -11.05 -19.52
N PRO A 174 -2.36 -10.98 -18.31
CA PRO A 174 -2.08 -9.94 -17.34
C PRO A 174 -0.61 -10.03 -16.85
N VAL A 175 0.13 -8.94 -17.01
CA VAL A 175 1.56 -8.88 -16.63
C VAL A 175 1.94 -7.70 -15.74
N CYS A 176 1.04 -6.72 -15.64
CA CYS A 176 1.22 -5.55 -14.79
C CYS A 176 -0.10 -5.19 -14.13
N VAL A 177 -0.08 -4.91 -12.84
CA VAL A 177 -1.26 -4.59 -12.04
C VAL A 177 -1.00 -3.43 -11.10
N LEU A 178 -2.08 -2.79 -10.66
CA LEU A 178 -2.10 -1.87 -9.52
C LEU A 178 -3.53 -1.75 -8.95
N GLY A 179 -3.64 -1.24 -7.74
CA GLY A 179 -4.89 -0.81 -7.13
C GLY A 179 -4.90 0.69 -6.92
N THR A 180 -6.06 1.32 -7.09
CA THR A 180 -6.30 2.71 -6.65
C THR A 180 -7.50 2.76 -5.73
N TYR A 181 -7.38 3.55 -4.67
CA TYR A 181 -8.46 3.77 -3.71
C TYR A 181 -8.75 5.27 -3.58
N ASP A 182 -10.01 5.65 -3.81
CA ASP A 182 -10.44 7.05 -3.75
C ASP A 182 -10.75 7.42 -2.30
N ASN A 183 -9.98 8.33 -1.70
CA ASN A 183 -10.16 8.78 -0.32
C ASN A 183 -10.24 10.32 -0.25
N GLY A 184 -11.45 10.87 -0.13
CA GLY A 184 -11.66 12.32 -0.19
C GLY A 184 -11.25 12.89 -1.55
N SER A 185 -10.25 13.76 -1.56
CA SER A 185 -9.68 14.33 -2.80
C SER A 185 -8.40 13.64 -3.26
N ASP A 186 -7.99 12.55 -2.60
CA ASP A 186 -6.75 11.84 -2.85
C ASP A 186 -6.99 10.48 -3.49
N CYS A 187 -6.14 10.11 -4.45
CA CYS A 187 -6.07 8.79 -5.08
C CYS A 187 -4.89 8.02 -4.48
N GLU A 188 -5.17 7.12 -3.57
CA GLU A 188 -4.17 6.26 -2.97
C GLU A 188 -3.80 5.11 -3.93
N VAL A 189 -2.50 4.88 -4.18
CA VAL A 189 -2.01 3.86 -5.11
C VAL A 189 -1.33 2.72 -4.36
N TYR A 190 -1.77 1.49 -4.62
CA TYR A 190 -1.31 0.27 -3.97
C TYR A 190 -1.01 -0.85 -4.97
N PHE A 191 -0.30 -1.88 -4.54
CA PHE A 191 -0.10 -3.15 -5.25
C PHE A 191 0.50 -3.02 -6.65
N VAL A 192 1.32 -2.00 -6.91
CA VAL A 192 1.96 -1.80 -8.21
C VAL A 192 2.99 -2.91 -8.44
N ALA A 193 2.69 -3.80 -9.36
CA ALA A 193 3.54 -4.93 -9.66
C ALA A 193 3.63 -5.19 -11.17
N THR A 194 4.80 -5.62 -11.63
CA THR A 194 5.03 -6.11 -13.00
C THR A 194 5.86 -7.37 -12.91
N VAL A 195 5.46 -8.43 -13.60
CA VAL A 195 6.23 -9.69 -13.68
C VAL A 195 7.62 -9.43 -14.24
N ALA A 196 8.61 -10.21 -13.82
CA ALA A 196 10.02 -9.92 -14.05
C ALA A 196 10.37 -9.75 -15.55
N GLU A 197 9.78 -10.58 -16.40
CA GLU A 197 10.01 -10.67 -17.85
C GLU A 197 9.55 -9.42 -18.60
N HIS A 198 8.62 -8.65 -18.02
CA HIS A 198 8.03 -7.46 -18.64
C HIS A 198 8.46 -6.14 -17.95
N ARG A 199 9.42 -6.20 -17.02
CA ARG A 199 9.98 -5.00 -16.38
C ARG A 199 10.82 -4.18 -17.35
N GLY A 200 10.93 -2.88 -17.06
CA GLY A 200 11.72 -1.96 -17.89
C GLY A 200 11.05 -1.54 -19.20
N THR A 201 9.88 -2.07 -19.55
CA THR A 201 9.13 -1.76 -20.78
C THR A 201 8.21 -0.53 -20.65
N GLY A 202 8.11 0.06 -19.45
CA GLY A 202 7.27 1.22 -19.17
C GLY A 202 5.79 0.90 -18.90
N LEU A 203 5.39 -0.37 -18.79
CA LEU A 203 4.00 -0.78 -18.55
C LEU A 203 3.44 -0.15 -17.26
N ALA A 204 4.12 -0.31 -16.13
CA ALA A 204 3.66 0.25 -14.86
C ALA A 204 3.43 1.77 -14.95
N ARG A 205 4.36 2.51 -15.59
CA ARG A 205 4.23 3.97 -15.75
C ARG A 205 3.00 4.33 -16.57
N ARG A 206 2.76 3.65 -17.70
CA ARG A 206 1.58 3.93 -18.55
C ARG A 206 0.27 3.54 -17.87
N LEU A 207 0.23 2.38 -17.20
CA LEU A 207 -0.96 1.93 -16.48
C LEU A 207 -1.30 2.88 -15.33
N MET A 208 -0.32 3.26 -14.53
CA MET A 208 -0.51 4.26 -13.47
C MET A 208 -0.98 5.61 -14.03
N HIS A 209 -0.33 6.10 -15.09
CA HIS A 209 -0.74 7.36 -15.71
C HIS A 209 -2.22 7.30 -16.12
N ARG A 210 -2.68 6.20 -16.71
CA ARG A 210 -4.08 6.01 -17.07
C ARG A 210 -5.00 6.04 -15.85
N ALA A 211 -4.65 5.30 -14.81
CA ALA A 211 -5.41 5.27 -13.55
C ALA A 211 -5.51 6.66 -12.90
N LEU A 212 -4.42 7.43 -12.92
CA LEU A 212 -4.36 8.78 -12.36
C LEU A 212 -5.14 9.81 -13.20
N LEU A 213 -5.17 9.66 -14.54
CA LEU A 213 -6.02 10.48 -15.39
C LEU A 213 -7.50 10.26 -15.06
N GLU A 214 -7.94 9.02 -14.93
CA GLU A 214 -9.32 8.72 -14.54
C GLU A 214 -9.64 9.19 -13.10
N ALA A 215 -8.67 9.11 -12.16
CA ALA A 215 -8.84 9.70 -10.84
C ALA A 215 -9.09 11.22 -10.92
N ARG A 216 -8.31 11.92 -11.74
CA ARG A 216 -8.51 13.36 -12.01
C ARG A 216 -9.88 13.64 -12.66
N GLU A 217 -10.32 12.82 -13.59
CA GLU A 217 -11.65 12.94 -14.24
C GLU A 217 -12.79 12.75 -13.23
N ARG A 218 -12.59 11.95 -12.17
CA ARG A 218 -13.52 11.82 -11.05
C ARG A 218 -13.46 12.98 -10.06
N GLY A 219 -12.52 13.92 -10.23
CA GLY A 219 -12.38 15.13 -9.41
C GLY A 219 -11.37 15.04 -8.28
N LEU A 220 -10.56 13.97 -8.23
CA LEU A 220 -9.46 13.90 -7.28
C LEU A 220 -8.33 14.85 -7.70
N THR A 221 -7.61 15.38 -6.73
CA THR A 221 -6.61 16.44 -6.95
C THR A 221 -5.20 16.01 -6.69
N THR A 222 -5.02 15.02 -5.81
CA THR A 222 -3.72 14.48 -5.42
C THR A 222 -3.70 12.96 -5.55
N SER A 223 -2.49 12.39 -5.54
CA SER A 223 -2.28 10.97 -5.36
C SER A 223 -1.08 10.73 -4.47
N ASN A 224 -1.15 9.72 -3.61
CA ASN A 224 -0.05 9.29 -2.77
C ASN A 224 0.25 7.80 -2.89
N LEU A 225 1.46 7.41 -2.50
CA LEU A 225 1.91 6.02 -2.46
C LEU A 225 3.14 5.86 -1.54
N GLN A 226 3.46 4.59 -1.21
CA GLN A 226 4.70 4.19 -0.55
C GLN A 226 5.61 3.52 -1.59
N SER A 227 6.78 4.12 -1.81
CA SER A 227 7.72 3.68 -2.83
C SER A 227 8.83 2.82 -2.28
N THR A 228 9.03 1.65 -2.86
CA THR A 228 10.28 0.90 -2.69
C THR A 228 11.40 1.55 -3.51
N LYS A 229 12.67 1.24 -3.19
CA LYS A 229 13.83 1.68 -3.98
C LYS A 229 13.70 1.39 -5.48
N LYS A 230 13.10 0.25 -5.85
CA LYS A 230 12.90 -0.15 -7.26
C LYS A 230 11.79 0.65 -7.94
N GLY A 231 10.73 0.99 -7.22
CA GLY A 231 9.59 1.75 -7.73
C GLY A 231 9.89 3.24 -7.89
N TYR A 232 10.74 3.81 -7.05
CA TYR A 232 11.01 5.24 -6.96
C TYR A 232 11.22 5.93 -8.33
N PRO A 233 12.10 5.44 -9.24
CA PRO A 233 12.30 6.08 -10.53
C PRO A 233 11.08 6.06 -11.46
N VAL A 234 10.14 5.13 -11.25
CA VAL A 234 8.88 5.07 -12.01
C VAL A 234 7.96 6.19 -11.56
N TYR A 235 7.83 6.37 -10.24
CA TYR A 235 6.95 7.37 -9.65
C TYR A 235 7.47 8.80 -9.85
N GLU A 236 8.78 9.01 -9.70
CA GLU A 236 9.41 10.30 -10.00
C GLU A 236 9.10 10.75 -11.45
N ARG A 237 9.15 9.83 -12.43
CA ARG A 237 8.79 10.11 -13.83
C ARG A 237 7.31 10.36 -14.06
N LEU A 238 6.45 10.06 -13.10
CA LEU A 238 5.02 10.38 -13.09
C LEU A 238 4.70 11.66 -12.32
N GLY A 239 5.72 12.39 -11.87
CA GLY A 239 5.56 13.65 -11.15
C GLY A 239 5.34 13.49 -9.66
N TYR A 240 5.58 12.30 -9.09
CA TYR A 240 5.57 12.14 -7.64
C TYR A 240 6.83 12.75 -7.02
N GLU A 241 6.64 13.48 -5.95
CA GLU A 241 7.69 14.06 -5.13
C GLU A 241 7.77 13.36 -3.76
N PRO A 242 8.97 13.17 -3.19
CA PRO A 242 9.11 12.57 -1.87
C PRO A 242 8.60 13.51 -0.77
N ILE A 243 7.90 12.94 0.22
CA ILE A 243 7.40 13.63 1.41
C ILE A 243 8.36 13.40 2.58
N CYS A 244 8.54 12.12 2.93
CA CYS A 244 9.40 11.66 4.00
C CYS A 244 9.79 10.20 3.75
N ARG A 245 10.81 9.74 4.46
CA ARG A 245 11.08 8.31 4.58
C ARG A 245 10.12 7.74 5.62
N LEU A 246 9.54 6.60 5.31
CA LEU A 246 8.78 5.79 6.25
C LEU A 246 9.66 4.66 6.76
N GLU A 247 9.54 4.36 8.02
CA GLU A 247 10.19 3.22 8.66
C GLU A 247 9.14 2.16 8.97
N MET A 248 9.39 0.94 8.49
CA MET A 248 8.56 -0.21 8.81
C MET A 248 9.16 -0.89 10.03
N TRP A 249 8.55 -0.68 11.19
CA TRP A 249 8.96 -1.29 12.46
C TRP A 249 8.22 -2.60 12.66
N GLU A 250 8.92 -3.69 12.41
CA GLU A 250 8.39 -5.05 12.43
C GLU A 250 8.56 -5.72 13.79
N ARG A 251 7.51 -6.39 14.25
CA ARG A 251 7.60 -7.42 15.28
C ARG A 251 7.41 -8.77 14.63
N ARG A 252 8.32 -9.71 14.94
CA ARG A 252 8.29 -11.08 14.45
C ARG A 252 8.49 -12.05 15.62
N GLU A 253 7.62 -13.06 15.69
CA GLU A 253 7.63 -14.12 16.72
C GLU A 253 8.03 -15.47 16.13
#